data_0111de58d43e0bbecbbc61054356a88d
#
_entry.id   0111de58d43e0bbecbbc61054356a88d
#
_cell.length_a   1.000
_cell.length_b   1.000
_cell.length_c   1.000
_cell.angle_alpha   90.00
_cell.angle_beta   90.00
_cell.angle_gamma   90.00
#
_symmetry.space_group_name_H-M   'P 1'
#
loop_
_entity.id
_entity.type
_entity.pdbx_description
1 polymer ?
#
loop_
_entity_poly.entity_id
_entity_poly.type
_entity_poly.pdbx_seq_one_letter_code
_entity_poly.pdbx_strand_id
1 'polypeptide(L)'
;YNVKKMEVSSKKLATGYKIIGANDDAAGLQISETMRHQTRGLNKASRNSQDGISMLQTADAALQETQDVLGRMVELTTQAANDTHTDADRRSIQDEIDQLNQEVDRIAYTTNFNQQYILAEGTPQAAPGYYRIQSGALNGQSIDIQFVNASKESLGVDKVDVSSHQKASESITMVQDAIETASHWRD
;
A
#
# COMPACT_ATOMS: atom_id res chain seq x y z
N TYR A 1 37.14 9.41 51.19
CA TYR A 1 37.40 9.89 49.82
C TYR A 1 37.47 8.73 48.82
N ASN A 2 38.16 7.66 49.12
CA ASN A 2 38.30 6.50 48.24
C ASN A 2 36.99 5.69 48.05
N VAL A 3 36.16 5.57 49.08
CA VAL A 3 34.86 4.88 49.03
C VAL A 3 33.92 5.55 48.05
N LYS A 4 33.81 6.89 48.06
CA LYS A 4 32.98 7.62 47.06
C LYS A 4 33.47 7.46 45.62
N LYS A 5 34.79 7.46 45.41
CA LYS A 5 35.36 7.21 44.07
C LYS A 5 35.08 5.78 43.59
N MET A 6 35.15 4.81 44.48
CA MET A 6 34.83 3.41 44.18
C MET A 6 33.35 3.22 43.85
N GLU A 7 32.46 3.87 44.60
CA GLU A 7 31.02 3.86 44.33
C GLU A 7 30.69 4.47 42.97
N VAL A 8 31.27 5.63 42.61
CA VAL A 8 31.07 6.27 41.30
C VAL A 8 31.62 5.38 40.18
N SER A 9 32.79 4.79 40.35
CA SER A 9 33.36 3.88 39.34
C SER A 9 32.53 2.61 39.17
N SER A 10 32.04 2.04 40.29
CA SER A 10 31.13 0.88 40.25
C SER A 10 29.81 1.21 39.54
N LYS A 11 29.23 2.38 39.78
CA LYS A 11 28.04 2.85 39.05
C LYS A 11 28.30 3.02 37.53
N LYS A 12 29.47 3.58 37.17
CA LYS A 12 29.88 3.73 35.76
C LYS A 12 30.04 2.37 35.06
N LEU A 13 30.64 1.41 35.76
CA LEU A 13 30.78 0.04 35.26
C LEU A 13 29.42 -0.66 35.12
N ALA A 14 28.54 -0.52 36.11
CA ALA A 14 27.22 -1.14 36.12
C ALA A 14 26.27 -0.58 35.02
N THR A 15 26.36 0.72 34.76
CA THR A 15 25.56 1.39 33.73
C THR A 15 26.16 1.33 32.33
N GLY A 16 27.49 1.11 32.23
CA GLY A 16 28.23 1.18 30.97
C GLY A 16 28.43 2.60 30.43
N TYR A 17 28.03 3.63 31.19
CA TYR A 17 28.14 5.01 30.76
C TYR A 17 29.22 5.77 31.46
N LYS A 18 30.01 6.57 30.73
CA LYS A 18 31.05 7.42 31.27
C LYS A 18 30.47 8.61 32.06
N ILE A 19 29.36 9.20 31.61
CA ILE A 19 28.64 10.31 32.21
C ILE A 19 27.31 9.77 32.73
N ILE A 20 27.12 9.79 34.07
CA ILE A 20 25.92 9.26 34.72
C ILE A 20 25.03 10.39 35.26
N GLY A 21 25.62 11.51 35.63
CA GLY A 21 24.89 12.62 36.24
C GLY A 21 25.43 13.98 35.84
N ALA A 22 24.64 15.01 36.13
CA ALA A 22 25.01 16.41 35.84
C ALA A 22 26.30 16.85 36.59
N ASN A 23 26.65 16.16 37.68
CA ASN A 23 27.88 16.42 38.44
C ASN A 23 29.15 15.94 37.72
N ASP A 24 29.04 15.01 36.75
CA ASP A 24 30.16 14.54 35.96
C ASP A 24 30.47 15.52 34.81
N ASP A 25 29.45 15.87 34.04
CA ASP A 25 29.48 16.83 32.93
C ASP A 25 28.04 17.16 32.51
N ALA A 26 27.56 18.35 32.87
CA ALA A 26 26.19 18.77 32.59
C ALA A 26 25.96 18.98 31.09
N ALA A 27 26.90 19.54 30.34
CA ALA A 27 26.80 19.80 28.92
C ALA A 27 26.84 18.49 28.10
N GLY A 28 27.79 17.60 28.44
CA GLY A 28 27.90 16.29 27.84
C GLY A 28 26.72 15.38 28.13
N LEU A 29 26.11 15.49 29.32
CA LEU A 29 24.86 14.77 29.64
C LEU A 29 23.71 15.23 28.79
N GLN A 30 23.50 16.54 28.63
CA GLN A 30 22.45 17.10 27.79
C GLN A 30 22.58 16.63 26.34
N ILE A 31 23.77 16.69 25.76
CA ILE A 31 24.03 16.22 24.38
C ILE A 31 23.76 14.73 24.28
N SER A 32 24.23 13.92 25.23
CA SER A 32 24.03 12.48 25.26
C SER A 32 22.55 12.11 25.33
N GLU A 33 21.76 12.76 26.17
CA GLU A 33 20.31 12.52 26.28
C GLU A 33 19.59 12.94 24.99
N THR A 34 19.95 14.08 24.40
CA THR A 34 19.38 14.52 23.11
C THR A 34 19.67 13.49 22.01
N MET A 35 20.92 13.00 21.91
CA MET A 35 21.27 11.96 20.95
C MET A 35 20.54 10.63 21.19
N ARG A 36 20.33 10.24 22.45
CA ARG A 36 19.54 9.05 22.79
C ARG A 36 18.07 9.20 22.38
N HIS A 37 17.48 10.38 22.60
CA HIS A 37 16.12 10.67 22.14
C HIS A 37 16.01 10.61 20.63
N GLN A 38 16.98 11.19 19.91
CA GLN A 38 17.04 11.13 18.46
C GLN A 38 17.20 9.69 17.95
N THR A 39 18.12 8.91 18.54
CA THR A 39 18.33 7.50 18.16
C THR A 39 17.08 6.66 18.38
N ARG A 40 16.37 6.83 19.50
CA ARG A 40 15.10 6.15 19.75
C ARG A 40 14.02 6.58 18.75
N GLY A 41 13.95 7.87 18.43
CA GLY A 41 13.06 8.42 17.41
C GLY A 41 13.34 7.84 16.03
N LEU A 42 14.61 7.80 15.61
CA LEU A 42 15.04 7.25 14.32
C LEU A 42 14.77 5.73 14.22
N ASN A 43 15.02 4.98 15.29
CA ASN A 43 14.68 3.55 15.33
C ASN A 43 13.17 3.31 15.17
N LYS A 44 12.34 4.16 15.77
CA LYS A 44 10.89 4.08 15.58
C LYS A 44 10.48 4.48 14.16
N ALA A 45 11.08 5.54 13.64
CA ALA A 45 10.88 5.99 12.26
C ALA A 45 11.27 4.93 11.22
N SER A 46 12.38 4.21 11.46
CA SER A 46 12.78 3.07 10.62
C SER A 46 11.71 1.96 10.60
N ARG A 47 11.14 1.63 11.77
CA ARG A 47 10.03 0.65 11.82
C ARG A 47 8.79 1.16 11.10
N ASN A 48 8.41 2.43 11.29
CA ASN A 48 7.29 3.02 10.57
C ASN A 48 7.49 2.96 9.05
N SER A 49 8.72 3.17 8.57
CA SER A 49 9.04 3.03 7.14
C SER A 49 8.92 1.59 6.66
N GLN A 50 9.30 0.61 7.48
CA GLN A 50 9.10 -0.82 7.16
C GLN A 50 7.63 -1.19 7.13
N ASP A 51 6.81 -0.66 8.04
CA ASP A 51 5.37 -0.83 8.03
C ASP A 51 4.75 -0.23 6.76
N GLY A 52 5.21 0.96 6.33
CA GLY A 52 4.80 1.60 5.08
C GLY A 52 5.17 0.76 3.84
N ILE A 53 6.37 0.20 3.81
CA ILE A 53 6.80 -0.71 2.72
C ILE A 53 5.90 -1.95 2.67
N SER A 54 5.60 -2.55 3.82
CA SER A 54 4.72 -3.73 3.89
C SER A 54 3.30 -3.42 3.40
N MET A 55 2.81 -2.22 3.69
CA MET A 55 1.51 -1.73 3.21
C MET A 55 1.51 -1.56 1.68
N LEU A 56 2.57 -0.96 1.11
CA LEU A 56 2.74 -0.84 -0.35
C LEU A 56 2.83 -2.20 -1.03
N GLN A 57 3.58 -3.14 -0.46
CA GLN A 57 3.69 -4.50 -1.00
C GLN A 57 2.34 -5.23 -1.00
N THR A 58 1.49 -4.99 0.00
CA THR A 58 0.14 -5.54 0.04
C THR A 58 -0.73 -4.96 -1.07
N ALA A 59 -0.64 -3.65 -1.32
CA ALA A 59 -1.36 -2.98 -2.41
C ALA A 59 -0.86 -3.44 -3.78
N ASP A 60 0.46 -3.53 -3.98
CA ASP A 60 1.06 -3.99 -5.23
C ASP A 60 0.64 -5.43 -5.59
N ALA A 61 0.63 -6.33 -4.60
CA ALA A 61 0.17 -7.71 -4.81
C ALA A 61 -1.30 -7.75 -5.25
N ALA A 62 -2.17 -6.96 -4.63
CA ALA A 62 -3.59 -6.91 -4.99
C ALA A 62 -3.81 -6.26 -6.38
N LEU A 63 -3.05 -5.23 -6.73
CA LEU A 63 -3.09 -4.64 -8.07
C LEU A 63 -2.57 -5.61 -9.14
N GLN A 64 -1.59 -6.47 -8.80
CA GLN A 64 -1.16 -7.55 -9.69
C GLN A 64 -2.29 -8.56 -9.96
N GLU A 65 -3.01 -8.99 -8.92
CA GLU A 65 -4.18 -9.86 -9.09
C GLU A 65 -5.26 -9.18 -9.95
N THR A 66 -5.50 -7.89 -9.74
CA THR A 66 -6.43 -7.12 -10.59
C THR A 66 -5.98 -7.11 -12.05
N GLN A 67 -4.69 -6.92 -12.33
CA GLN A 67 -4.16 -6.98 -13.71
C GLN A 67 -4.32 -8.36 -14.35
N ASP A 68 -4.14 -9.43 -13.58
CA ASP A 68 -4.33 -10.80 -14.08
C ASP A 68 -5.80 -11.05 -14.46
N VAL A 69 -6.75 -10.55 -13.66
CA VAL A 69 -8.19 -10.58 -13.96
C VAL A 69 -8.50 -9.76 -15.23
N LEU A 70 -7.97 -8.54 -15.34
CA LEU A 70 -8.14 -7.71 -16.54
C LEU A 70 -7.54 -8.36 -17.78
N GLY A 71 -6.39 -9.03 -17.66
CA GLY A 71 -5.79 -9.82 -18.73
C GLY A 71 -6.73 -10.91 -19.23
N ARG A 72 -7.41 -11.62 -18.32
CA ARG A 72 -8.45 -12.60 -18.69
C ARG A 72 -9.64 -11.94 -19.38
N MET A 73 -10.05 -10.76 -18.96
CA MET A 73 -11.12 -10.01 -19.62
C MET A 73 -10.74 -9.60 -21.05
N VAL A 74 -9.47 -9.26 -21.35
CA VAL A 74 -9.00 -9.00 -22.72
C VAL A 74 -9.12 -10.26 -23.58
N GLU A 75 -8.76 -11.43 -23.06
CA GLU A 75 -8.93 -12.70 -23.79
C GLU A 75 -10.40 -12.92 -24.17
N LEU A 76 -11.31 -12.76 -23.21
CA LEU A 76 -12.75 -12.97 -23.40
C LEU A 76 -13.36 -11.95 -24.36
N THR A 77 -13.02 -10.66 -24.22
CA THR A 77 -13.50 -9.62 -25.12
C THR A 77 -12.98 -9.84 -26.54
N THR A 78 -11.72 -10.26 -26.70
CA THR A 78 -11.16 -10.62 -28.00
C THR A 78 -11.86 -11.83 -28.61
N GLN A 79 -12.15 -12.85 -27.79
CA GLN A 79 -12.89 -14.02 -28.22
C GLN A 79 -14.30 -13.63 -28.71
N ALA A 80 -15.03 -12.81 -27.94
CA ALA A 80 -16.38 -12.35 -28.27
C ALA A 80 -16.44 -11.47 -29.53
N ALA A 81 -15.36 -10.76 -29.85
CA ALA A 81 -15.23 -9.94 -31.05
C ALA A 81 -15.09 -10.78 -32.34
N ASN A 82 -15.00 -12.11 -32.25
CA ASN A 82 -14.95 -12.95 -33.42
C ASN A 82 -16.36 -13.27 -33.92
N ASP A 83 -16.61 -13.07 -35.21
CA ASP A 83 -17.91 -13.33 -35.87
C ASP A 83 -18.29 -14.82 -35.93
N THR A 84 -17.39 -15.72 -35.60
CA THR A 84 -17.73 -17.17 -35.54
C THR A 84 -18.55 -17.54 -34.32
N HIS A 85 -18.67 -16.65 -33.31
CA HIS A 85 -19.45 -16.89 -32.10
C HIS A 85 -20.94 -16.47 -32.33
N THR A 86 -21.83 -17.31 -31.81
CA THR A 86 -23.24 -17.02 -31.79
C THR A 86 -23.60 -16.05 -30.64
N ASP A 87 -24.81 -15.46 -30.72
CA ASP A 87 -25.27 -14.61 -29.59
C ASP A 87 -25.41 -15.37 -28.27
N ALA A 88 -25.64 -16.68 -28.33
CA ALA A 88 -25.67 -17.53 -27.13
C ALA A 88 -24.26 -17.69 -26.51
N ASP A 89 -23.23 -17.86 -27.35
CA ASP A 89 -21.87 -17.93 -26.93
C ASP A 89 -21.42 -16.59 -26.31
N ARG A 90 -21.75 -15.47 -26.94
CA ARG A 90 -21.45 -14.13 -26.42
C ARG A 90 -22.11 -13.85 -25.07
N ARG A 91 -23.33 -14.36 -24.84
CA ARG A 91 -23.96 -14.26 -23.50
C ARG A 91 -23.20 -15.03 -22.45
N SER A 92 -22.74 -16.25 -22.77
CA SER A 92 -21.93 -17.02 -21.83
C SER A 92 -20.59 -16.34 -21.51
N ILE A 93 -19.98 -15.69 -22.51
CA ILE A 93 -18.77 -14.88 -22.31
C ILE A 93 -19.08 -13.65 -21.44
N GLN A 94 -20.22 -12.99 -21.64
CA GLN A 94 -20.65 -11.85 -20.80
C GLN A 94 -20.84 -12.26 -19.36
N ASP A 95 -21.47 -13.42 -19.12
CA ASP A 95 -21.64 -13.95 -17.75
C ASP A 95 -20.27 -14.19 -17.04
N GLU A 96 -19.25 -14.64 -17.79
CA GLU A 96 -17.88 -14.78 -17.26
C GLU A 96 -17.25 -13.41 -16.97
N ILE A 97 -17.40 -12.44 -17.88
CA ILE A 97 -16.92 -11.06 -17.68
C ILE A 97 -17.57 -10.42 -16.45
N ASP A 98 -18.87 -10.64 -16.25
CA ASP A 98 -19.58 -10.10 -15.08
C ASP A 98 -19.07 -10.70 -13.77
N GLN A 99 -18.67 -11.98 -13.77
CA GLN A 99 -18.00 -12.61 -12.62
C GLN A 99 -16.60 -12.03 -12.38
N LEU A 100 -15.82 -11.79 -13.44
CA LEU A 100 -14.52 -11.14 -13.34
C LEU A 100 -14.63 -9.70 -12.82
N ASN A 101 -15.66 -8.95 -13.23
CA ASN A 101 -15.97 -7.64 -12.68
C ASN A 101 -16.29 -7.68 -11.17
N GLN A 102 -17.00 -8.72 -10.72
CA GLN A 102 -17.24 -8.92 -9.28
C GLN A 102 -15.94 -9.27 -8.54
N GLU A 103 -15.03 -10.00 -9.18
CA GLU A 103 -13.72 -10.35 -8.61
C GLU A 103 -12.83 -9.11 -8.48
N VAL A 104 -12.81 -8.20 -9.46
CA VAL A 104 -12.12 -6.90 -9.35
C VAL A 104 -12.63 -6.13 -8.15
N ASP A 105 -13.95 -6.00 -7.99
CA ASP A 105 -14.54 -5.35 -6.82
C ASP A 105 -14.17 -6.09 -5.53
N ARG A 106 -14.22 -7.42 -5.50
CA ARG A 106 -13.84 -8.20 -4.34
C ARG A 106 -12.39 -7.89 -3.92
N ILE A 107 -11.45 -7.87 -4.86
CA ILE A 107 -10.05 -7.53 -4.58
C ILE A 107 -9.97 -6.12 -3.99
N ALA A 108 -10.62 -5.13 -4.61
CA ALA A 108 -10.58 -3.75 -4.14
C ALA A 108 -11.15 -3.59 -2.72
N TYR A 109 -12.30 -4.21 -2.43
CA TYR A 109 -13.01 -4.06 -1.15
C TYR A 109 -12.53 -5.01 -0.05
N THR A 110 -11.75 -6.06 -0.35
CA THR A 110 -11.21 -6.97 0.68
C THR A 110 -9.76 -6.70 1.00
N THR A 111 -9.02 -6.04 0.13
CA THR A 111 -7.61 -5.73 0.38
C THR A 111 -7.49 -4.71 1.52
N ASN A 112 -6.92 -5.17 2.63
CA ASN A 112 -6.73 -4.34 3.80
C ASN A 112 -5.36 -4.57 4.43
N PHE A 113 -4.85 -3.54 5.09
CA PHE A 113 -3.66 -3.58 5.93
C PHE A 113 -4.03 -3.09 7.33
N ASN A 114 -3.82 -3.92 8.35
CA ASN A 114 -4.21 -3.60 9.74
C ASN A 114 -5.65 -3.09 9.88
N GLN A 115 -6.62 -3.77 9.25
CA GLN A 115 -8.05 -3.42 9.22
C GLN A 115 -8.39 -2.10 8.49
N GLN A 116 -7.46 -1.54 7.74
CA GLN A 116 -7.67 -0.37 6.90
C GLN A 116 -7.70 -0.80 5.43
N TYR A 117 -8.79 -0.51 4.74
CA TYR A 117 -8.91 -0.81 3.31
C TYR A 117 -8.11 0.21 2.51
N ILE A 118 -7.24 -0.28 1.63
CA ILE A 118 -6.23 0.54 0.94
C ILE A 118 -6.54 0.77 -0.54
N LEU A 119 -7.41 -0.06 -1.15
CA LEU A 119 -7.77 0.00 -2.57
C LEU A 119 -9.25 0.33 -2.84
N ALA A 120 -10.03 0.67 -1.81
CA ALA A 120 -11.44 1.02 -1.96
C ALA A 120 -11.75 2.37 -1.32
N GLU A 121 -12.57 3.18 -1.98
CA GLU A 121 -13.07 4.45 -1.47
C GLU A 121 -14.56 4.34 -1.12
N GLY A 122 -15.01 5.08 -0.11
CA GLY A 122 -16.45 5.15 0.23
C GLY A 122 -16.96 4.10 1.20
N THR A 123 -16.11 3.22 1.77
CA THR A 123 -16.49 2.38 2.91
C THR A 123 -16.30 3.13 4.24
N PRO A 124 -17.03 2.81 5.32
CA PRO A 124 -16.83 3.45 6.63
C PRO A 124 -15.42 3.30 7.20
N GLN A 125 -14.64 2.35 6.68
CA GLN A 125 -13.25 2.08 7.01
C GLN A 125 -12.31 2.39 5.84
N ALA A 126 -12.80 3.08 4.78
CA ALA A 126 -11.96 3.47 3.66
C ALA A 126 -10.87 4.42 4.15
N ALA A 127 -9.68 4.14 3.74
CA ALA A 127 -8.54 5.01 3.97
C ALA A 127 -8.76 6.38 3.33
N PRO A 128 -8.31 7.46 3.96
CA PRO A 128 -8.12 8.70 3.24
C PRO A 128 -7.19 8.43 2.05
N GLY A 129 -7.37 9.11 0.92
CA GLY A 129 -6.64 8.86 -0.33
C GLY A 129 -5.11 8.93 -0.22
N TYR A 130 -4.57 9.23 0.96
CA TYR A 130 -3.13 9.14 1.28
C TYR A 130 -2.87 8.85 2.75
N TYR A 131 -1.77 8.14 3.01
CA TYR A 131 -1.24 7.83 4.33
C TYR A 131 0.06 8.56 4.56
N ARG A 132 0.19 9.17 5.73
CA ARG A 132 1.41 9.84 6.15
C ARG A 132 2.25 8.96 7.04
N ILE A 133 3.41 8.56 6.56
CA ILE A 133 4.37 7.74 7.29
C ILE A 133 5.47 8.65 7.88
N GLN A 134 5.57 8.69 9.20
CA GLN A 134 6.62 9.43 9.88
C GLN A 134 7.95 8.67 9.74
N SER A 135 8.83 9.14 8.86
CA SER A 135 10.11 8.51 8.49
C SER A 135 11.32 9.10 9.23
N GLY A 136 11.11 10.09 10.09
CA GLY A 136 12.17 10.73 10.86
C GLY A 136 11.78 11.08 12.29
N ALA A 137 12.77 11.48 13.10
CA ALA A 137 12.59 11.83 14.52
C ALA A 137 12.05 13.25 14.76
N LEU A 138 12.00 14.10 13.72
CA LEU A 138 11.62 15.50 13.81
C LEU A 138 10.29 15.74 13.10
N ASN A 139 9.62 16.84 13.48
CA ASN A 139 8.40 17.28 12.79
C ASN A 139 8.67 17.59 11.31
N GLY A 140 7.75 17.18 10.43
CA GLY A 140 7.86 17.39 8.99
C GLY A 140 8.69 16.34 8.24
N GLN A 141 9.30 15.38 8.94
CA GLN A 141 10.01 14.26 8.32
C GLN A 141 9.05 13.10 8.05
N SER A 142 8.13 13.30 7.14
CA SER A 142 7.11 12.29 6.75
C SER A 142 7.12 12.06 5.24
N ILE A 143 6.69 10.88 4.86
CA ILE A 143 6.46 10.46 3.47
C ILE A 143 4.95 10.25 3.34
N ASP A 144 4.34 10.88 2.34
CA ASP A 144 2.94 10.69 2.02
C ASP A 144 2.82 9.62 0.92
N ILE A 145 2.07 8.56 1.20
CA ILE A 145 1.76 7.47 0.27
C ILE A 145 0.33 7.68 -0.19
N GLN A 146 0.14 7.82 -1.49
CA GLN A 146 -1.20 7.93 -2.08
C GLN A 146 -1.68 6.54 -2.52
N PHE A 147 -2.89 6.17 -2.12
CA PHE A 147 -3.57 4.98 -2.60
C PHE A 147 -4.69 5.37 -3.55
N VAL A 148 -4.99 4.46 -4.45
CA VAL A 148 -5.98 4.63 -5.51
C VAL A 148 -7.19 3.75 -5.25
N ASN A 149 -8.32 4.12 -5.84
CA ASN A 149 -9.52 3.29 -5.85
C ASN A 149 -9.45 2.34 -7.04
N ALA A 150 -9.28 1.05 -6.77
CA ALA A 150 -9.17 0.00 -7.79
C ALA A 150 -10.49 -0.73 -8.06
N SER A 151 -11.65 -0.11 -7.75
CA SER A 151 -12.96 -0.67 -8.08
C SER A 151 -13.20 -0.72 -9.60
N LYS A 152 -14.07 -1.61 -10.05
CA LYS A 152 -14.47 -1.72 -11.46
C LYS A 152 -14.95 -0.40 -12.07
N GLU A 153 -15.64 0.43 -11.28
CA GLU A 153 -16.12 1.75 -11.70
C GLU A 153 -14.96 2.72 -11.96
N SER A 154 -13.95 2.72 -11.11
CA SER A 154 -12.76 3.56 -11.24
C SER A 154 -11.87 3.13 -12.41
N LEU A 155 -11.82 1.83 -12.68
CA LEU A 155 -11.12 1.25 -13.84
C LEU A 155 -11.94 1.37 -15.13
N GLY A 156 -13.24 1.70 -15.05
CA GLY A 156 -14.12 1.84 -16.21
C GLY A 156 -14.54 0.52 -16.87
N VAL A 157 -14.34 -0.62 -16.18
CA VAL A 157 -14.69 -1.96 -16.70
C VAL A 157 -16.12 -2.38 -16.36
N ASP A 158 -16.86 -1.58 -15.61
CA ASP A 158 -18.28 -1.79 -15.30
C ASP A 158 -19.20 -1.75 -16.54
N LYS A 159 -18.72 -1.13 -17.63
CA LYS A 159 -19.46 -0.91 -18.89
C LYS A 159 -19.07 -1.88 -20.00
N VAL A 160 -18.24 -2.86 -19.72
CA VAL A 160 -17.82 -3.87 -20.70
C VAL A 160 -19.04 -4.69 -21.14
N ASP A 161 -19.34 -4.65 -22.45
CA ASP A 161 -20.47 -5.31 -23.06
C ASP A 161 -20.02 -6.02 -24.33
N VAL A 162 -20.19 -7.34 -24.37
CA VAL A 162 -19.80 -8.18 -25.51
C VAL A 162 -21.00 -8.76 -26.25
N SER A 163 -22.20 -8.16 -26.11
CA SER A 163 -23.44 -8.64 -26.71
C SER A 163 -23.45 -8.58 -28.25
N SER A 164 -22.56 -7.81 -28.87
CA SER A 164 -22.36 -7.73 -30.31
C SER A 164 -20.88 -7.59 -30.66
N HIS A 165 -20.52 -7.93 -31.91
CA HIS A 165 -19.15 -7.76 -32.41
C HIS A 165 -18.59 -6.33 -32.19
N GLN A 166 -19.42 -5.31 -32.53
CA GLN A 166 -18.98 -3.92 -32.38
C GLN A 166 -18.74 -3.56 -30.94
N LYS A 167 -19.63 -3.91 -30.02
CA LYS A 167 -19.47 -3.64 -28.58
C LYS A 167 -18.29 -4.41 -27.99
N ALA A 168 -18.11 -5.66 -28.41
CA ALA A 168 -16.94 -6.45 -27.99
C ALA A 168 -15.62 -5.78 -28.43
N SER A 169 -15.57 -5.23 -29.66
CA SER A 169 -14.41 -4.50 -30.16
C SER A 169 -14.14 -3.21 -29.37
N GLU A 170 -15.17 -2.45 -29.01
CA GLU A 170 -15.06 -1.27 -28.16
C GLU A 170 -14.60 -1.65 -26.74
N SER A 171 -15.11 -2.76 -26.22
CA SER A 171 -14.77 -3.28 -24.89
C SER A 171 -13.31 -3.72 -24.77
N ILE A 172 -12.67 -4.20 -25.86
CA ILE A 172 -11.23 -4.49 -25.87
C ILE A 172 -10.42 -3.25 -25.47
N THR A 173 -10.75 -2.10 -26.08
CA THR A 173 -10.06 -0.85 -25.77
C THR A 173 -10.29 -0.43 -24.31
N MET A 174 -11.52 -0.55 -23.80
CA MET A 174 -11.84 -0.21 -22.41
C MET A 174 -11.02 -1.05 -21.42
N VAL A 175 -10.89 -2.35 -21.66
CA VAL A 175 -10.11 -3.23 -20.76
C VAL A 175 -8.61 -2.97 -20.90
N GLN A 176 -8.10 -2.65 -22.10
CA GLN A 176 -6.72 -2.26 -22.31
C GLN A 176 -6.37 -0.95 -21.57
N ASP A 177 -7.24 0.05 -21.64
CA ASP A 177 -7.10 1.31 -20.91
C ASP A 177 -7.10 1.07 -19.39
N ALA A 178 -7.93 0.13 -18.92
CA ALA A 178 -7.93 -0.27 -17.51
C ALA A 178 -6.62 -0.93 -17.07
N ILE A 179 -6.02 -1.78 -17.90
CA ILE A 179 -4.70 -2.38 -17.63
C ILE A 179 -3.61 -1.31 -17.59
N GLU A 180 -3.63 -0.35 -18.52
CA GLU A 180 -2.67 0.76 -18.53
C GLU A 180 -2.83 1.61 -17.26
N THR A 181 -4.06 1.91 -16.86
CA THR A 181 -4.37 2.63 -15.62
C THR A 181 -3.85 1.87 -14.40
N ALA A 182 -4.14 0.56 -14.30
CA ALA A 182 -3.68 -0.27 -13.20
C ALA A 182 -2.14 -0.39 -13.16
N SER A 183 -1.48 -0.42 -14.32
CA SER A 183 -0.02 -0.41 -14.41
C SER A 183 0.57 0.92 -13.91
N HIS A 184 -0.03 2.04 -14.29
CA HIS A 184 0.41 3.37 -13.84
C HIS A 184 0.25 3.55 -12.32
N TRP A 185 -0.71 2.89 -11.70
CA TRP A 185 -0.88 2.96 -10.24
C TRP A 185 0.19 2.16 -9.48
N ARG A 186 0.88 1.25 -10.14
CA ARG A 186 1.96 0.43 -9.57
C ARG A 186 3.34 1.10 -9.67
N ASP A 187 3.51 2.07 -10.57
CA ASP A 187 4.75 2.83 -10.78
C ASP A 187 4.90 3.95 -9.74
#